data_f1452f70d2b6818f7b76138a5e824047
#
_entry.id   f1452f70d2b6818f7b76138a5e824047
#
_cell.length_a   1.000
_cell.length_b   1.000
_cell.length_c   1.000
_cell.angle_alpha   90.00
_cell.angle_beta   90.00
_cell.angle_gamma   90.00
#
_symmetry.space_group_name_H-M   'P 1'
#
loop_
_entity.id
_entity.type
_entity.pdbx_description
1 polymer ?
#
loop_
_entity_poly.entity_id
_entity_poly.type
_entity_poly.pdbx_seq_one_letter_code
_entity_poly.pdbx_strand_id
1 'polypeptide(L)'
;YDYIRLFKKPTNATGEKLDGETKLYHIINEANYSVNLYSGFWSKKFFEFCVREPRTAWMFEVTLHESAVEYGANCLVSYEENYKILDVVRKGKILHKAVRYFKKHPGIYEGNREIQSLLYEIKLWCKTFVQEHIPKCLFNTFRSLYVKFGGQSFTYQRDNE
;
A
#
# COMPACT_ATOMS: atom_id res chain seq x y z
N TYR A 1 4.52 19.46 -8.92
CA TYR A 1 3.86 18.22 -8.48
C TYR A 1 3.69 18.25 -6.98
N ASP A 2 2.58 17.66 -6.52
CA ASP A 2 2.21 17.67 -5.11
C ASP A 2 2.68 16.42 -4.39
N TYR A 3 2.77 15.30 -5.09
CA TYR A 3 3.26 14.04 -4.56
C TYR A 3 3.97 13.21 -5.64
N ILE A 4 5.11 12.61 -5.29
CA ILE A 4 5.81 11.66 -6.15
C ILE A 4 6.07 10.39 -5.36
N ARG A 5 5.35 9.32 -5.71
CA ARG A 5 5.52 8.01 -5.10
C ARG A 5 6.74 7.30 -5.69
N LEU A 6 7.66 6.89 -4.83
CA LEU A 6 8.87 6.15 -5.21
C LEU A 6 8.69 4.63 -5.24
N PHE A 7 7.46 4.17 -5.02
CA PHE A 7 7.11 2.77 -4.95
C PHE A 7 6.01 2.43 -5.96
N LYS A 8 6.28 1.43 -6.80
CA LYS A 8 5.44 1.05 -7.94
C LYS A 8 3.99 0.63 -7.57
N LYS A 9 3.81 -0.01 -6.41
CA LYS A 9 2.48 -0.52 -6.01
C LYS A 9 1.65 0.56 -5.28
N PRO A 10 0.34 0.58 -5.45
CA PRO A 10 -0.46 -0.27 -6.32
C PRO A 10 -0.37 0.13 -7.80
N THR A 11 -0.31 -0.86 -8.68
CA THR A 11 -0.16 -0.62 -10.14
C THR A 11 -1.46 -0.15 -10.80
N ASN A 12 -2.62 -0.45 -10.19
CA ASN A 12 -3.93 -0.01 -10.68
C ASN A 12 -4.17 1.50 -10.53
N ALA A 13 -3.30 2.21 -9.82
CA ALA A 13 -3.32 3.66 -9.68
C ALA A 13 -2.38 4.37 -10.66
N THR A 14 -1.83 3.67 -11.65
CA THR A 14 -0.92 4.23 -12.64
C THR A 14 -1.68 4.64 -13.89
N GLY A 15 -1.59 5.90 -14.24
CA GLY A 15 -2.12 6.50 -15.44
C GLY A 15 -1.10 6.56 -16.57
N GLU A 16 -1.16 7.62 -17.37
CA GLU A 16 -0.28 7.82 -18.52
C GLU A 16 1.16 8.12 -18.10
N LYS A 17 2.10 7.76 -18.96
CA LYS A 17 3.51 8.08 -18.78
C LYS A 17 3.71 9.58 -18.97
N LEU A 18 4.52 10.19 -18.11
CA LEU A 18 4.97 11.56 -18.31
C LEU A 18 5.90 11.61 -19.52
N ASP A 19 5.76 12.66 -20.33
CA ASP A 19 6.60 12.85 -21.53
C ASP A 19 8.09 12.89 -21.19
N GLY A 20 8.89 12.35 -22.10
CA GLY A 20 10.35 12.30 -21.99
C GLY A 20 10.90 10.92 -21.62
N GLU A 21 12.21 10.87 -21.33
CA GLU A 21 12.93 9.62 -21.01
C GLU A 21 12.70 9.12 -19.59
N THR A 22 11.95 9.85 -18.79
CA THR A 22 11.69 9.52 -17.37
C THR A 22 10.80 8.28 -17.24
N LYS A 23 11.00 7.51 -16.17
CA LYS A 23 10.11 6.40 -15.76
C LYS A 23 9.04 6.90 -14.79
N LEU A 24 8.52 8.09 -15.04
CA LEU A 24 7.46 8.71 -14.26
C LEU A 24 6.12 8.54 -14.98
N TYR A 25 5.08 8.31 -14.20
CA TYR A 25 3.71 8.14 -14.67
C TYR A 25 2.78 8.96 -13.81
N HIS A 26 1.72 9.51 -14.38
CA HIS A 26 0.66 10.15 -13.62
C HIS A 26 -0.03 9.13 -12.71
N ILE A 27 -0.49 9.58 -11.55
CA ILE A 27 -1.30 8.78 -10.64
C ILE A 27 -2.79 9.05 -10.93
N ILE A 28 -3.59 7.99 -10.94
CA ILE A 28 -5.06 8.05 -10.95
C ILE A 28 -5.48 8.24 -9.49
N ASN A 29 -5.78 9.50 -9.10
CA ASN A 29 -6.03 9.87 -7.71
C ASN A 29 -7.23 9.13 -7.11
N GLU A 30 -8.25 8.80 -7.89
CA GLU A 30 -9.46 8.09 -7.48
C GLU A 30 -9.21 6.63 -7.10
N ALA A 31 -8.07 6.09 -7.46
CA ALA A 31 -7.74 4.71 -7.13
C ALA A 31 -7.35 4.57 -5.66
N ASN A 32 -7.91 3.57 -4.98
CA ASN A 32 -7.55 3.28 -3.58
C ASN A 32 -6.04 3.10 -3.42
N TYR A 33 -5.48 3.74 -2.38
CA TYR A 33 -4.04 3.76 -2.09
C TYR A 33 -3.17 4.39 -3.18
N SER A 34 -3.74 5.18 -4.07
CA SER A 34 -3.02 5.95 -5.10
C SER A 34 -1.94 6.82 -4.47
N VAL A 35 -2.30 7.57 -3.42
CA VAL A 35 -1.39 8.24 -2.50
C VAL A 35 -1.27 7.40 -1.24
N ASN A 36 -0.08 7.19 -0.73
CA ASN A 36 0.17 6.37 0.44
C ASN A 36 1.40 6.86 1.23
N LEU A 37 1.57 6.34 2.44
CA LEU A 37 2.67 6.73 3.34
C LEU A 37 4.00 5.99 3.07
N TYR A 38 4.09 5.23 1.99
CA TYR A 38 5.37 4.69 1.57
C TYR A 38 6.30 5.79 1.08
N SER A 39 7.56 5.44 0.81
CA SER A 39 8.58 6.39 0.37
C SER A 39 8.08 7.25 -0.80
N GLY A 40 8.11 8.56 -0.60
CA GLY A 40 7.67 9.53 -1.60
C GLY A 40 8.09 10.95 -1.23
N PHE A 41 8.03 11.83 -2.21
CA PHE A 41 8.21 13.26 -2.04
C PHE A 41 6.84 13.92 -1.96
N TRP A 42 6.69 14.85 -1.04
CA TRP A 42 5.45 15.58 -0.79
C TRP A 42 5.71 17.08 -0.92
N SER A 43 4.85 17.80 -1.61
CA SER A 43 4.83 19.24 -1.45
C SER A 43 4.31 19.57 -0.04
N LYS A 44 4.91 20.58 0.58
CA LYS A 44 4.49 21.03 1.92
C LYS A 44 3.00 21.36 1.97
N LYS A 45 2.52 22.10 0.97
CA LYS A 45 1.11 22.54 0.89
C LYS A 45 0.14 21.36 0.83
N PHE A 46 0.43 20.37 0.00
CA PHE A 46 -0.42 19.19 -0.11
C PHE A 46 -0.39 18.35 1.17
N PHE A 47 0.78 18.18 1.76
CA PHE A 47 0.88 17.45 3.04
C PHE A 47 0.11 18.16 4.15
N GLU A 48 0.24 19.48 4.30
CA GLU A 48 -0.54 20.28 5.27
C GLU A 48 -2.05 20.16 5.04
N PHE A 49 -2.48 20.14 3.79
CA PHE A 49 -3.88 19.88 3.45
C PHE A 49 -4.34 18.49 3.90
N CYS A 50 -3.54 17.45 3.66
CA CYS A 50 -3.89 16.08 4.06
C CYS A 50 -4.02 15.91 5.58
N VAL A 51 -3.20 16.62 6.37
CA VAL A 51 -3.19 16.50 7.85
C VAL A 51 -4.09 17.52 8.56
N ARG A 52 -4.85 18.33 7.84
CA ARG A 52 -5.71 19.40 8.40
C ARG A 52 -6.77 18.89 9.40
N GLU A 53 -7.21 17.64 9.24
CA GLU A 53 -8.21 17.03 10.11
C GLU A 53 -7.56 15.93 10.97
N PRO A 54 -7.89 15.87 12.27
CA PRO A 54 -7.42 14.80 13.13
C PRO A 54 -8.01 13.45 12.69
N ARG A 55 -7.14 12.50 12.36
CA ARG A 55 -7.52 11.13 11.96
C ARG A 55 -6.60 10.13 12.62
N THR A 56 -7.06 8.91 12.84
CA THR A 56 -6.14 7.82 13.21
C THR A 56 -5.16 7.56 12.05
N ALA A 57 -3.97 7.04 12.35
CA ALA A 57 -2.98 6.72 11.30
C ALA A 57 -3.55 5.80 10.21
N TRP A 58 -4.42 4.86 10.58
CA TRP A 58 -5.11 3.99 9.65
C TRP A 58 -6.09 4.75 8.75
N MET A 59 -6.96 5.57 9.35
CA MET A 59 -7.91 6.41 8.60
C MET A 59 -7.19 7.36 7.65
N PHE A 60 -6.11 7.98 8.13
CA PHE A 60 -5.29 8.86 7.32
C PHE A 60 -4.77 8.14 6.07
N GLU A 61 -4.18 6.94 6.23
CA GLU A 61 -3.64 6.18 5.10
C GLU A 61 -4.71 5.80 4.06
N VAL A 62 -5.88 5.31 4.52
CA VAL A 62 -6.92 4.84 3.60
C VAL A 62 -7.68 5.96 2.90
N THR A 63 -7.69 7.18 3.44
CA THR A 63 -8.38 8.34 2.88
C THR A 63 -7.46 9.32 2.13
N LEU A 64 -6.16 9.06 2.03
CA LEU A 64 -5.23 9.94 1.32
C LEU A 64 -5.60 10.17 -0.15
N HIS A 65 -6.13 9.15 -0.81
CA HIS A 65 -6.59 9.26 -2.20
C HIS A 65 -7.79 10.23 -2.32
N GLU A 66 -8.72 10.23 -1.35
CA GLU A 66 -9.84 11.18 -1.31
C GLU A 66 -9.33 12.61 -1.13
N SER A 67 -8.34 12.80 -0.24
CA SER A 67 -7.67 14.10 -0.06
C SER A 67 -6.95 14.57 -1.33
N ALA A 68 -6.35 13.64 -2.10
CA ALA A 68 -5.71 13.98 -3.36
C ALA A 68 -6.73 14.44 -4.43
N VAL A 69 -7.89 13.79 -4.49
CA VAL A 69 -8.99 14.20 -5.38
C VAL A 69 -9.53 15.58 -4.97
N GLU A 70 -9.80 15.77 -3.68
CA GLU A 70 -10.34 17.01 -3.15
C GLU A 70 -9.40 18.21 -3.37
N TYR A 71 -8.09 18.01 -3.18
CA TYR A 71 -7.06 19.02 -3.41
C TYR A 71 -6.85 19.31 -4.91
N GLY A 72 -7.22 18.39 -5.78
CA GLY A 72 -6.84 18.41 -7.21
C GLY A 72 -5.34 18.16 -7.39
N ALA A 73 -4.76 17.27 -6.58
CA ALA A 73 -3.33 17.05 -6.51
C ALA A 73 -2.76 16.49 -7.83
N ASN A 74 -1.63 17.04 -8.27
CA ASN A 74 -0.87 16.51 -9.38
C ASN A 74 0.18 15.52 -8.87
N CYS A 75 -0.16 14.21 -8.96
CA CYS A 75 0.59 13.13 -8.38
C CYS A 75 1.29 12.28 -9.43
N LEU A 76 2.52 11.86 -9.14
CA LEU A 76 3.33 10.97 -9.98
C LEU A 76 3.76 9.71 -9.25
N VAL A 77 4.07 8.66 -10.01
CA VAL A 77 4.73 7.45 -9.52
C VAL A 77 5.97 7.15 -10.32
N SER A 78 7.07 6.85 -9.64
CA SER A 78 8.29 6.37 -10.26
C SER A 78 8.25 4.85 -10.43
N TYR A 79 8.61 4.38 -11.63
CA TYR A 79 8.83 2.97 -11.95
C TYR A 79 10.31 2.60 -11.90
N GLU A 80 11.17 3.48 -11.42
CA GLU A 80 12.55 3.12 -11.12
C GLU A 80 12.57 2.31 -9.82
N GLU A 81 13.05 1.07 -9.90
CA GLU A 81 13.15 0.16 -8.74
C GLU A 81 14.43 0.47 -7.92
N ASN A 82 14.58 1.74 -7.51
CA ASN A 82 15.74 2.16 -6.73
C ASN A 82 15.64 1.78 -5.24
N TYR A 83 14.47 1.30 -4.81
CA TYR A 83 14.19 0.99 -3.40
C TYR A 83 13.61 -0.41 -3.25
N LYS A 84 14.29 -1.23 -2.44
CA LYS A 84 13.75 -2.50 -1.97
C LYS A 84 13.08 -2.27 -0.61
N ILE A 85 11.76 -2.24 -0.59
CA ILE A 85 11.00 -2.15 0.66
C ILE A 85 10.94 -3.55 1.28
N LEU A 86 11.42 -3.66 2.51
CA LEU A 86 11.29 -4.86 3.31
C LEU A 86 10.10 -4.70 4.27
N ASP A 87 9.07 -5.51 4.06
CA ASP A 87 7.99 -5.63 5.04
C ASP A 87 8.54 -6.37 6.26
N VAL A 88 8.61 -5.68 7.40
CA VAL A 88 9.29 -6.18 8.60
C VAL A 88 8.31 -6.76 9.59
N VAL A 89 7.19 -6.06 9.83
CA VAL A 89 6.25 -6.39 10.90
C VAL A 89 4.83 -6.48 10.36
N ARG A 90 4.15 -7.56 10.68
CA ARG A 90 2.72 -7.74 10.42
C ARG A 90 1.99 -8.20 11.68
N LYS A 91 0.91 -7.49 12.05
CA LYS A 91 0.14 -7.76 13.27
C LYS A 91 1.03 -7.85 14.52
N GLY A 92 1.98 -6.94 14.65
CA GLY A 92 2.88 -6.85 15.80
C GLY A 92 4.04 -7.86 15.81
N LYS A 93 4.08 -8.84 14.88
CA LYS A 93 5.10 -9.89 14.82
C LYS A 93 6.04 -9.70 13.62
N ILE A 94 7.31 -10.12 13.76
CA ILE A 94 8.32 -10.01 12.72
C ILE A 94 8.16 -11.13 11.69
N LEU A 95 8.26 -10.79 10.42
CA LEU A 95 8.24 -11.76 9.32
C LEU A 95 9.58 -12.50 9.20
N HIS A 96 9.55 -13.78 8.84
CA HIS A 96 10.77 -14.62 8.66
C HIS A 96 11.73 -14.02 7.63
N LYS A 97 11.21 -13.36 6.59
CA LYS A 97 12.04 -12.67 5.59
C LYS A 97 12.87 -11.55 6.24
N ALA A 98 12.27 -10.80 7.14
CA ALA A 98 12.95 -9.74 7.87
C ALA A 98 13.98 -10.30 8.87
N VAL A 99 13.64 -11.36 9.59
CA VAL A 99 14.60 -12.05 10.47
C VAL A 99 15.84 -12.51 9.70
N ARG A 100 15.65 -13.12 8.52
CA ARG A 100 16.78 -13.54 7.66
C ARG A 100 17.62 -12.36 7.18
N TYR A 101 16.98 -11.24 6.86
CA TYR A 101 17.68 -10.02 6.47
C TYR A 101 18.51 -9.45 7.63
N PHE A 102 17.94 -9.35 8.83
CA PHE A 102 18.64 -8.82 10.01
C PHE A 102 19.79 -9.72 10.46
N LYS A 103 19.66 -11.04 10.35
CA LYS A 103 20.78 -11.96 10.61
C LYS A 103 21.98 -11.72 9.70
N LYS A 104 21.75 -11.24 8.47
CA LYS A 104 22.81 -10.87 7.51
C LYS A 104 23.35 -9.47 7.72
N HIS A 105 22.62 -8.61 8.45
CA HIS A 105 22.97 -7.21 8.70
C HIS A 105 22.83 -6.93 10.20
N PRO A 106 23.76 -7.44 11.02
CA PRO A 106 23.72 -7.21 12.47
C PRO A 106 23.81 -5.73 12.79
N GLY A 107 23.15 -5.29 13.86
CA GLY A 107 23.07 -3.89 14.29
C GLY A 107 21.93 -3.05 13.70
N ILE A 108 21.20 -3.56 12.69
CA ILE A 108 20.03 -2.84 12.16
C ILE A 108 18.79 -3.02 13.04
N TYR A 109 18.67 -4.15 13.73
CA TYR A 109 17.53 -4.46 14.58
C TYR A 109 17.95 -5.26 15.82
N GLU A 110 17.64 -4.73 16.99
CA GLU A 110 17.92 -5.33 18.32
C GLU A 110 16.63 -5.59 19.13
N GLY A 111 15.49 -5.68 18.48
CA GLY A 111 14.20 -5.81 19.15
C GLY A 111 13.81 -7.25 19.48
N ASN A 112 12.96 -7.42 20.50
CA ASN A 112 12.49 -8.71 21.03
C ASN A 112 11.07 -9.08 20.57
N ARG A 113 10.66 -8.68 19.36
CA ARG A 113 9.32 -9.04 18.86
C ARG A 113 9.25 -10.51 18.50
N GLU A 114 8.12 -11.13 18.80
CA GLU A 114 7.84 -12.50 18.38
C GLU A 114 7.90 -12.66 16.86
N ILE A 115 8.34 -13.82 16.41
CA ILE A 115 8.37 -14.15 14.99
C ILE A 115 6.97 -14.61 14.56
N GLN A 116 6.53 -14.21 13.39
CA GLN A 116 5.25 -14.60 12.82
C GLN A 116 5.24 -16.10 12.49
N SER A 117 4.06 -16.74 12.58
CA SER A 117 3.94 -18.14 12.22
C SER A 117 4.13 -18.35 10.71
N LEU A 118 4.81 -19.44 10.33
CA LEU A 118 4.98 -19.80 8.93
C LEU A 118 3.67 -19.99 8.19
N LEU A 119 2.66 -20.57 8.85
CA LEU A 119 1.32 -20.74 8.26
C LEU A 119 0.67 -19.41 7.89
N TYR A 120 0.85 -18.38 8.72
CA TYR A 120 0.37 -17.04 8.40
C TYR A 120 1.07 -16.46 7.18
N GLU A 121 2.40 -16.60 7.09
CA GLU A 121 3.17 -16.11 5.94
C GLU A 121 2.80 -16.83 4.64
N ILE A 122 2.61 -18.15 4.70
CA ILE A 122 2.13 -18.93 3.56
C ILE A 122 0.74 -18.43 3.11
N LYS A 123 -0.19 -18.26 4.04
CA LYS A 123 -1.52 -17.70 3.73
C LYS A 123 -1.43 -16.32 3.10
N LEU A 124 -0.56 -15.46 3.63
CA LEU A 124 -0.33 -14.12 3.09
C LEU A 124 0.23 -14.18 1.67
N TRP A 125 1.23 -15.04 1.45
CA TRP A 125 1.83 -15.26 0.14
C TRP A 125 0.80 -15.78 -0.87
N CYS A 126 0.02 -16.81 -0.52
CA CYS A 126 -1.04 -17.34 -1.37
C CYS A 126 -2.07 -16.25 -1.73
N LYS A 127 -2.50 -15.45 -0.73
CA LYS A 127 -3.43 -14.33 -0.97
C LYS A 127 -2.85 -13.32 -1.96
N THR A 128 -1.59 -12.92 -1.78
CA THR A 128 -0.92 -11.97 -2.67
C THR A 128 -0.77 -12.54 -4.07
N PHE A 129 -0.36 -13.79 -4.18
CA PHE A 129 -0.23 -14.49 -5.46
C PHE A 129 -1.56 -14.52 -6.22
N VAL A 130 -2.64 -14.88 -5.53
CA VAL A 130 -4.01 -14.88 -6.09
C VAL A 130 -4.40 -13.48 -6.59
N GLN A 131 -4.14 -12.44 -5.78
CA GLN A 131 -4.46 -11.06 -6.14
C GLN A 131 -3.65 -10.53 -7.34
N GLU A 132 -2.42 -10.98 -7.50
CA GLU A 132 -1.52 -10.51 -8.58
C GLU A 132 -1.75 -11.27 -9.90
N HIS A 133 -2.20 -12.55 -9.86
CA HIS A 133 -2.26 -13.42 -11.03
C HIS A 133 -3.67 -13.78 -11.49
N ILE A 134 -4.69 -13.57 -10.66
CA ILE A 134 -6.07 -13.88 -11.03
C ILE A 134 -6.75 -12.61 -11.58
N PRO A 135 -7.41 -12.68 -12.75
CA PRO A 135 -8.19 -11.58 -13.28
C PRO A 135 -9.24 -11.06 -12.28
N LYS A 136 -9.41 -9.74 -12.20
CA LYS A 136 -10.31 -9.09 -11.23
C LYS A 136 -11.75 -9.63 -11.30
N CYS A 137 -12.24 -10.00 -12.47
CA CYS A 137 -13.57 -10.58 -12.63
C CYS A 137 -13.71 -11.91 -11.89
N LEU A 138 -12.75 -12.82 -12.05
CA LEU A 138 -12.73 -14.10 -11.33
C LEU A 138 -12.53 -13.92 -9.82
N PHE A 139 -11.64 -13.01 -9.43
CA PHE A 139 -11.43 -12.68 -8.02
C PHE A 139 -12.72 -12.19 -7.34
N ASN A 140 -13.48 -11.30 -7.99
CA ASN A 140 -14.74 -10.80 -7.46
C ASN A 140 -15.81 -11.91 -7.36
N THR A 141 -15.85 -12.83 -8.32
CA THR A 141 -16.74 -13.99 -8.28
C THR A 141 -16.41 -14.91 -7.10
N PHE A 142 -15.12 -15.26 -6.92
CA PHE A 142 -14.67 -16.05 -5.76
C PHE A 142 -14.93 -15.35 -4.44
N ARG A 143 -14.73 -14.04 -4.37
CA ARG A 143 -15.04 -13.24 -3.19
C ARG A 143 -16.53 -13.28 -2.86
N SER A 144 -17.39 -13.13 -3.85
CA SER A 144 -18.85 -13.22 -3.69
C SER A 144 -19.29 -14.60 -3.18
N LEU A 145 -18.72 -15.66 -3.73
CA LEU A 145 -18.96 -17.04 -3.27
C LEU A 145 -18.47 -17.22 -1.82
N TYR A 146 -17.26 -16.78 -1.49
CA TYR A 146 -16.70 -16.86 -0.14
C TYR A 146 -17.60 -16.19 0.90
N VAL A 147 -18.15 -15.01 0.58
CA VAL A 147 -19.09 -14.28 1.46
C VAL A 147 -20.42 -15.05 1.59
N LYS A 148 -20.94 -15.64 0.50
CA LYS A 148 -22.15 -16.47 0.53
C LYS A 148 -22.01 -17.70 1.43
N PHE A 149 -20.80 -18.25 1.56
CA PHE A 149 -20.50 -19.37 2.47
C PHE A 149 -20.10 -18.94 3.89
N GLY A 150 -20.45 -17.71 4.30
CA GLY A 150 -20.21 -17.22 5.69
C GLY A 150 -18.82 -16.67 5.94
N GLY A 151 -17.99 -16.49 4.91
CA GLY A 151 -16.70 -15.81 5.02
C GLY A 151 -16.89 -14.31 5.23
N GLN A 152 -16.13 -13.71 6.14
CA GLN A 152 -16.13 -12.26 6.32
C GLN A 152 -15.41 -11.57 5.17
N SER A 153 -16.13 -10.74 4.43
CA SER A 153 -15.52 -9.80 3.49
C SER A 153 -14.95 -8.64 4.31
N PHE A 154 -13.65 -8.41 4.22
CA PHE A 154 -13.06 -7.14 4.62
C PHE A 154 -13.47 -6.06 3.61
N THR A 155 -14.72 -5.65 3.65
CA THR A 155 -15.14 -4.36 3.13
C THR A 155 -14.94 -3.37 4.25
N TYR A 156 -14.21 -2.30 3.96
CA TYR A 156 -14.20 -1.13 4.80
C TYR A 156 -15.66 -0.65 4.91
N GLN A 157 -16.29 -0.93 6.03
CA GLN A 157 -17.51 -0.21 6.42
C GLN A 157 -17.02 1.15 6.96
N ARG A 158 -17.35 2.21 6.27
CA ARG A 158 -17.41 3.53 6.90
C ARG A 158 -18.42 3.39 8.02
N ASP A 159 -17.94 3.28 9.25
CA ASP A 159 -18.79 3.52 10.40
C ASP A 159 -19.16 5.01 10.31
N ASN A 160 -20.42 5.25 9.98
CA ASN A 160 -21.02 6.57 10.06
C ASN A 160 -21.11 6.90 11.56
N GLU A 161 -20.16 7.67 12.05
CA GLU A 161 -20.27 8.49 13.24
C GLU A 161 -20.21 9.96 12.85
#